data_0954c4dcb65697c6e434bef820f57399
#
_entry.id   0954c4dcb65697c6e434bef820f57399
#
_cell.length_a   1.000
_cell.length_b   1.000
_cell.length_c   1.000
_cell.angle_alpha   90.00
_cell.angle_beta   90.00
_cell.angle_gamma   90.00
#
_symmetry.space_group_name_H-M   'P 1'
#
loop_
_entity.id
_entity.type
_entity.pdbx_description
1 polymer ?
#
loop_
_entity_poly.entity_id
_entity_poly.type
_entity_poly.pdbx_seq_one_letter_code
_entity_poly.pdbx_strand_id
1 'polypeptide(L)'
;MKSTLSARIEILKDSHLSQVLGVISSVRGEFGLSHRVPSLLEPADLNLLDVYQHPRSCYFVATIDDNRVLGGAGIFPLAGADSVTCELQRMYLCSEYRGRGVGQSLLNACIGFAQSKRFERCYAETISEMTGAIAFYRRNGFRKLKAPIGQTNHGHNDYWLLLEMT
;
A
#
# COMPACT_ATOMS: atom_id res chain seq x y z
N MET A 1 -0.23 -17.33 -19.34
CA MET A 1 -0.26 -17.18 -17.87
C MET A 1 1.13 -16.79 -17.38
N LYS A 2 1.24 -15.73 -16.58
CA LYS A 2 2.51 -15.43 -15.90
C LYS A 2 2.71 -16.46 -14.78
N SER A 3 3.91 -17.03 -14.66
CA SER A 3 4.23 -17.96 -13.57
C SER A 3 4.16 -17.25 -12.21
N THR A 4 3.73 -17.96 -11.18
CA THR A 4 3.78 -17.47 -9.80
C THR A 4 5.23 -17.21 -9.42
N LEU A 5 5.49 -16.05 -8.82
CA LEU A 5 6.81 -15.65 -8.37
C LEU A 5 6.89 -15.80 -6.84
N SER A 6 7.88 -16.57 -6.38
CA SER A 6 8.15 -16.70 -4.95
C SER A 6 8.98 -15.49 -4.48
N ALA A 7 8.28 -14.45 -4.03
CA ALA A 7 8.92 -13.30 -3.39
C ALA A 7 8.93 -13.50 -1.87
N ARG A 8 9.98 -12.99 -1.21
CA ARG A 8 10.01 -12.89 0.25
C ARG A 8 9.30 -11.61 0.68
N ILE A 9 8.51 -11.68 1.74
CA ILE A 9 7.88 -10.51 2.34
C ILE A 9 8.63 -10.20 3.64
N GLU A 10 9.19 -9.01 3.72
CA GLU A 10 10.02 -8.58 4.83
C GLU A 10 9.54 -7.22 5.34
N ILE A 11 9.84 -6.92 6.60
CA ILE A 11 9.65 -5.57 7.15
C ILE A 11 10.68 -4.63 6.52
N LEU A 12 10.27 -3.41 6.21
CA LEU A 12 11.15 -2.36 5.66
C LEU A 12 12.39 -2.17 6.53
N LYS A 13 13.54 -2.12 5.88
CA LYS A 13 14.84 -1.79 6.47
C LYS A 13 15.48 -0.62 5.74
N ASP A 14 16.47 0.01 6.35
CA ASP A 14 17.23 1.10 5.72
C ASP A 14 17.78 0.72 4.33
N SER A 15 18.30 -0.50 4.21
CA SER A 15 18.82 -1.03 2.94
C SER A 15 17.81 -1.14 1.80
N HIS A 16 16.51 -1.10 2.11
CA HIS A 16 15.43 -1.15 1.12
C HIS A 16 14.99 0.24 0.62
N LEU A 17 15.26 1.31 1.38
CA LEU A 17 14.66 2.63 1.18
C LEU A 17 14.82 3.17 -0.24
N SER A 18 16.03 3.19 -0.76
CA SER A 18 16.31 3.73 -2.09
C SER A 18 15.48 3.04 -3.18
N GLN A 19 15.40 1.71 -3.11
CA GLN A 19 14.62 0.92 -4.07
C GLN A 19 13.11 1.13 -3.89
N VAL A 20 12.61 1.18 -2.65
CA VAL A 20 11.19 1.44 -2.36
C VAL A 20 10.76 2.80 -2.91
N LEU A 21 11.55 3.85 -2.67
CA LEU A 21 11.27 5.19 -3.20
C LEU A 21 11.26 5.20 -4.73
N GLY A 22 12.17 4.45 -5.37
CA GLY A 22 12.18 4.26 -6.81
C GLY A 22 10.90 3.60 -7.33
N VAL A 23 10.40 2.57 -6.64
CA VAL A 23 9.13 1.91 -6.99
C VAL A 23 7.95 2.86 -6.84
N ILE A 24 7.85 3.56 -5.72
CA ILE A 24 6.77 4.54 -5.47
C ILE A 24 6.73 5.60 -6.57
N SER A 25 7.87 6.22 -6.84
CA SER A 25 7.99 7.25 -7.87
C SER A 25 7.64 6.72 -9.27
N SER A 26 8.16 5.55 -9.63
CA SER A 26 7.91 4.92 -10.93
C SER A 26 6.42 4.61 -11.14
N VAL A 27 5.75 4.03 -10.15
CA VAL A 27 4.33 3.68 -10.26
C VAL A 27 3.45 4.92 -10.30
N ARG A 28 3.72 5.92 -9.47
CA ARG A 28 3.00 7.20 -9.52
C ARG A 28 3.18 7.90 -10.87
N GLY A 29 4.37 7.84 -11.45
CA GLY A 29 4.65 8.36 -12.80
C GLY A 29 3.89 7.60 -13.89
N GLU A 30 3.81 6.27 -13.80
CA GLU A 30 3.08 5.40 -14.72
C GLU A 30 1.59 5.79 -14.83
N PHE A 31 0.95 6.14 -13.72
CA PHE A 31 -0.46 6.51 -13.66
C PHE A 31 -0.71 8.03 -13.82
N GLY A 32 0.29 8.80 -14.22
CA GLY A 32 0.15 10.22 -14.51
C GLY A 32 -0.11 11.10 -13.28
N LEU A 33 0.23 10.63 -12.10
CA LEU A 33 0.05 11.38 -10.85
C LEU A 33 0.93 12.64 -10.75
N SER A 34 1.95 12.75 -11.61
CA SER A 34 2.78 13.96 -11.73
C SER A 34 1.99 15.23 -12.06
N HIS A 35 0.80 15.08 -12.64
CA HIS A 35 -0.11 16.20 -12.89
C HIS A 35 -0.97 16.59 -11.68
N ARG A 36 -1.04 15.71 -10.68
CA ARG A 36 -1.91 15.88 -9.49
C ARG A 36 -1.11 16.27 -8.24
N VAL A 37 0.18 15.95 -8.23
CA VAL A 37 1.08 16.26 -7.11
C VAL A 37 2.35 16.95 -7.64
N PRO A 38 2.87 17.97 -6.97
CA PRO A 38 4.08 18.69 -7.39
C PRO A 38 5.33 17.81 -7.46
N SER A 39 5.36 16.76 -6.66
CA SER A 39 6.43 15.75 -6.63
C SER A 39 5.82 14.36 -6.62
N LEU A 40 6.43 13.41 -7.32
CA LEU A 40 6.05 12.01 -7.27
C LEU A 40 6.35 11.36 -5.92
N LEU A 41 7.20 12.00 -5.11
CA LEU A 41 7.47 11.62 -3.72
C LEU A 41 6.96 12.72 -2.79
N GLU A 42 6.20 12.33 -1.79
CA GLU A 42 5.75 13.21 -0.70
C GLU A 42 6.80 13.27 0.40
N PRO A 43 6.82 14.32 1.26
CA PRO A 43 7.77 14.40 2.37
C PRO A 43 7.76 13.16 3.27
N ALA A 44 6.58 12.58 3.52
CA ALA A 44 6.45 11.36 4.31
C ALA A 44 7.09 10.14 3.64
N ASP A 45 7.18 10.09 2.32
CA ASP A 45 7.86 9.00 1.62
C ASP A 45 9.37 9.03 1.89
N LEU A 46 9.95 10.22 1.97
CA LEU A 46 11.37 10.40 2.27
C LEU A 46 11.76 9.98 3.69
N ASN A 47 10.78 9.87 4.59
CA ASN A 47 10.95 9.50 5.99
C ASN A 47 10.22 8.19 6.34
N LEU A 48 10.11 7.26 5.40
CA LEU A 48 9.32 6.03 5.57
C LEU A 48 9.67 5.23 6.83
N LEU A 49 10.95 5.09 7.16
CA LEU A 49 11.37 4.38 8.37
C LEU A 49 10.80 5.03 9.63
N ASP A 50 10.86 6.36 9.71
CA ASP A 50 10.35 7.09 10.87
C ASP A 50 8.82 7.05 10.93
N VAL A 51 8.17 7.19 9.79
CA VAL A 51 6.69 7.11 9.67
C VAL A 51 6.19 5.79 10.25
N TYR A 52 6.81 4.67 9.88
CA TYR A 52 6.37 3.34 10.31
C TYR A 52 6.97 2.85 11.62
N GLN A 53 7.51 3.75 12.45
CA GLN A 53 7.90 3.45 13.82
C GLN A 53 6.71 3.46 14.82
N HIS A 54 5.56 3.95 14.40
CA HIS A 54 4.36 3.90 15.24
C HIS A 54 4.04 2.46 15.66
N PRO A 55 3.68 2.18 16.94
CA PRO A 55 3.53 0.80 17.46
C PRO A 55 2.47 -0.04 16.74
N ARG A 56 1.52 0.60 16.10
CA ARG A 56 0.46 -0.06 15.33
C ARG A 56 0.62 0.17 13.83
N SER A 57 1.85 0.32 13.36
CA SER A 57 2.16 0.49 11.94
C SER A 57 3.29 -0.44 11.51
N CYS A 58 3.31 -0.75 10.23
CA CYS A 58 4.37 -1.53 9.60
C CYS A 58 4.38 -1.26 8.10
N TYR A 59 5.55 -1.23 7.49
CA TYR A 59 5.70 -1.26 6.03
C TYR A 59 6.39 -2.56 5.63
N PHE A 60 5.75 -3.31 4.73
CA PHE A 60 6.29 -4.55 4.17
C PHE A 60 6.87 -4.29 2.79
N VAL A 61 7.94 -4.99 2.48
CA VAL A 61 8.55 -5.03 1.14
C VAL A 61 8.54 -6.44 0.60
N ALA A 62 8.33 -6.58 -0.70
CA ALA A 62 8.50 -7.82 -1.42
C ALA A 62 9.86 -7.82 -2.10
N THR A 63 10.69 -8.83 -1.84
CA THR A 63 12.05 -8.95 -2.39
C THR A 63 12.25 -10.29 -3.09
N ILE A 64 13.13 -10.31 -4.09
CA ILE A 64 13.66 -11.52 -4.71
C ILE A 64 15.19 -11.44 -4.76
N ASP A 65 15.85 -12.58 -4.93
CA ASP A 65 17.29 -12.71 -5.08
C ASP A 65 18.04 -11.90 -3.99
N ASP A 66 19.11 -11.21 -4.32
CA ASP A 66 19.94 -10.43 -3.40
C ASP A 66 19.28 -9.11 -2.95
N ASN A 67 18.09 -9.21 -2.34
CA ASN A 67 17.32 -8.09 -1.79
C ASN A 67 16.82 -7.06 -2.83
N ARG A 68 16.58 -7.48 -4.06
CA ARG A 68 15.92 -6.61 -5.04
C ARG A 68 14.46 -6.41 -4.65
N VAL A 69 14.07 -5.16 -4.42
CA VAL A 69 12.71 -4.76 -4.04
C VAL A 69 11.80 -4.73 -5.27
N LEU A 70 10.69 -5.46 -5.21
CA LEU A 70 9.67 -5.51 -6.26
C LEU A 70 8.52 -4.53 -6.01
N GLY A 71 8.27 -4.24 -4.75
CA GLY A 71 7.18 -3.40 -4.29
C GLY A 71 7.05 -3.42 -2.78
N GLY A 72 6.04 -2.76 -2.29
CA GLY A 72 5.75 -2.69 -0.85
C GLY A 72 4.34 -2.23 -0.56
N ALA A 73 3.96 -2.31 0.71
CA ALA A 73 2.68 -1.85 1.24
C ALA A 73 2.79 -1.62 2.74
N GLY A 74 2.06 -0.64 3.26
CA GLY A 74 2.06 -0.31 4.68
C GLY A 74 0.69 -0.32 5.31
N ILE A 75 0.68 -0.54 6.63
CA ILE A 75 -0.48 -0.36 7.50
C ILE A 75 -0.18 0.74 8.51
N PHE A 76 -1.13 1.64 8.68
CA PHE A 76 -1.08 2.72 9.64
C PHE A 76 -2.47 2.95 10.24
N PRO A 77 -2.61 3.40 11.50
CA PRO A 77 -3.91 3.83 12.01
C PRO A 77 -4.52 4.91 11.10
N LEU A 78 -5.79 4.79 10.74
CA LEU A 78 -6.44 5.80 9.91
C LEU A 78 -6.64 7.09 10.71
N ALA A 79 -5.95 8.16 10.32
CA ALA A 79 -6.08 9.46 10.96
C ALA A 79 -7.54 9.96 10.89
N GLY A 80 -8.06 10.51 11.99
CA GLY A 80 -9.42 11.02 12.06
C GLY A 80 -10.53 9.97 12.09
N ALA A 81 -10.18 8.67 12.19
CA ALA A 81 -11.11 7.57 12.36
C ALA A 81 -11.04 7.00 13.79
N ASP A 82 -11.82 5.97 14.07
CA ASP A 82 -11.77 5.26 15.34
C ASP A 82 -10.50 4.39 15.50
N SER A 83 -10.30 3.86 16.69
CA SER A 83 -9.10 3.09 17.04
C SER A 83 -9.02 1.70 16.40
N VAL A 84 -10.09 1.22 15.75
CA VAL A 84 -10.17 -0.11 15.15
C VAL A 84 -10.08 -0.08 13.63
N THR A 85 -9.89 1.10 13.04
CA THR A 85 -9.74 1.27 11.59
C THR A 85 -8.30 1.64 11.24
N CYS A 86 -7.68 0.85 10.37
CA CYS A 86 -6.38 1.15 9.79
C CYS A 86 -6.51 1.58 8.32
N GLU A 87 -5.43 2.10 7.78
CA GLU A 87 -5.28 2.45 6.38
C GLU A 87 -4.19 1.58 5.74
N LEU A 88 -4.51 1.00 4.60
CA LEU A 88 -3.54 0.39 3.70
C LEU A 88 -2.92 1.51 2.86
N GLN A 89 -1.62 1.73 3.02
CA GLN A 89 -0.90 2.86 2.43
C GLN A 89 0.18 2.40 1.47
N ARG A 90 0.46 3.21 0.47
CA ARG A 90 1.64 3.06 -0.41
C ARG A 90 1.82 1.63 -0.94
N MET A 91 0.73 1.00 -1.33
CA MET A 91 0.78 -0.31 -1.97
C MET A 91 1.13 -0.14 -3.43
N TYR A 92 2.39 -0.35 -3.75
CA TYR A 92 2.92 -0.22 -5.10
C TYR A 92 3.76 -1.45 -5.46
N LEU A 93 3.67 -1.85 -6.72
CA LEU A 93 4.39 -3.00 -7.27
C LEU A 93 4.87 -2.66 -8.68
N CYS A 94 6.14 -2.93 -8.96
CA CYS A 94 6.70 -2.79 -10.31
C CYS A 94 5.83 -3.53 -11.33
N SER A 95 5.58 -2.90 -12.48
CA SER A 95 4.64 -3.41 -13.49
C SER A 95 4.97 -4.82 -13.97
N GLU A 96 6.25 -5.13 -14.13
CA GLU A 96 6.75 -6.43 -14.60
C GLU A 96 6.44 -7.59 -13.63
N TYR A 97 6.19 -7.30 -12.37
CA TYR A 97 5.90 -8.31 -11.34
C TYR A 97 4.42 -8.45 -10.98
N ARG A 98 3.56 -7.64 -11.61
CA ARG A 98 2.10 -7.72 -11.41
C ARG A 98 1.52 -8.98 -12.03
N GLY A 99 0.44 -9.48 -11.43
CA GLY A 99 -0.23 -10.70 -11.89
C GLY A 99 0.58 -11.99 -11.64
N ARG A 100 1.51 -11.95 -10.68
CA ARG A 100 2.39 -13.08 -10.33
C ARG A 100 2.29 -13.47 -8.86
N GLY A 101 1.26 -13.01 -8.15
CA GLY A 101 0.98 -13.34 -6.74
C GLY A 101 1.68 -12.43 -5.72
N VAL A 102 2.61 -11.57 -6.12
CA VAL A 102 3.37 -10.71 -5.19
C VAL A 102 2.47 -9.72 -4.44
N GLY A 103 1.54 -9.07 -5.14
CA GLY A 103 0.58 -8.16 -4.52
C GLY A 103 -0.29 -8.85 -3.49
N GLN A 104 -0.72 -10.08 -3.76
CA GLN A 104 -1.49 -10.89 -2.81
C GLN A 104 -0.69 -11.22 -1.55
N SER A 105 0.59 -11.56 -1.70
CA SER A 105 1.47 -11.82 -0.56
C SER A 105 1.70 -10.58 0.30
N LEU A 106 1.88 -9.40 -0.31
CA LEU A 106 1.96 -8.13 0.40
C LEU A 106 0.67 -7.81 1.16
N LEU A 107 -0.48 -7.93 0.50
CA LEU A 107 -1.77 -7.66 1.14
C LEU A 107 -2.02 -8.62 2.32
N ASN A 108 -1.73 -9.90 2.16
CA ASN A 108 -1.88 -10.89 3.22
C ASN A 108 -1.01 -10.55 4.45
N ALA A 109 0.23 -10.12 4.24
CA ALA A 109 1.10 -9.66 5.32
C ALA A 109 0.53 -8.43 6.03
N CYS A 110 0.04 -7.45 5.27
CA CYS A 110 -0.60 -6.25 5.80
C CYS A 110 -1.84 -6.58 6.64
N ILE A 111 -2.73 -7.40 6.13
CA ILE A 111 -3.97 -7.78 6.83
C ILE A 111 -3.65 -8.60 8.08
N GLY A 112 -2.72 -9.55 8.00
CA GLY A 112 -2.28 -10.33 9.17
C GLY A 112 -1.68 -9.43 10.28
N PHE A 113 -0.86 -8.45 9.90
CA PHE A 113 -0.34 -7.47 10.83
C PHE A 113 -1.47 -6.63 11.44
N ALA A 114 -2.38 -6.10 10.63
CA ALA A 114 -3.50 -5.29 11.10
C ALA A 114 -4.36 -6.05 12.14
N GLN A 115 -4.69 -7.29 11.86
CA GLN A 115 -5.43 -8.16 12.78
C GLN A 115 -4.65 -8.40 14.08
N SER A 116 -3.34 -8.62 14.01
CA SER A 116 -2.48 -8.77 15.19
C SER A 116 -2.47 -7.52 16.08
N LYS A 117 -2.71 -6.35 15.50
CA LYS A 117 -2.83 -5.06 16.19
C LYS A 117 -4.27 -4.68 16.55
N ARG A 118 -5.20 -5.63 16.44
CA ARG A 118 -6.62 -5.48 16.78
C ARG A 118 -7.34 -4.41 15.96
N PHE A 119 -6.93 -4.23 14.72
CA PHE A 119 -7.76 -3.52 13.76
C PHE A 119 -8.87 -4.44 13.25
N GLU A 120 -10.05 -3.90 13.09
CA GLU A 120 -11.24 -4.60 12.61
C GLU A 120 -11.61 -4.21 11.18
N ARG A 121 -11.11 -3.05 10.73
CA ARG A 121 -11.36 -2.51 9.40
C ARG A 121 -10.09 -1.99 8.77
N CYS A 122 -9.98 -2.19 7.46
CA CYS A 122 -8.88 -1.67 6.65
C CYS A 122 -9.43 -0.79 5.54
N TYR A 123 -9.08 0.48 5.58
CA TYR A 123 -9.43 1.49 4.59
C TYR A 123 -8.33 1.61 3.54
N ALA A 124 -8.71 1.83 2.30
CA ALA A 124 -7.78 2.15 1.22
C ALA A 124 -8.37 3.22 0.33
N GLU A 125 -7.54 4.10 -0.19
CA GLU A 125 -7.94 5.06 -1.20
C GLU A 125 -6.99 5.07 -2.38
N THR A 126 -7.54 5.35 -3.55
CA THR A 126 -6.80 5.39 -4.80
C THR A 126 -7.49 6.34 -5.80
N ILE A 127 -7.02 6.35 -7.02
CA ILE A 127 -7.64 7.09 -8.11
C ILE A 127 -8.40 6.13 -9.04
N SER A 128 -9.47 6.61 -9.65
CA SER A 128 -10.36 5.80 -10.50
C SER A 128 -9.65 5.22 -11.73
N GLU A 129 -8.57 5.84 -12.18
CA GLU A 129 -7.74 5.36 -13.28
C GLU A 129 -6.93 4.10 -12.95
N MET A 130 -6.69 3.82 -11.67
CA MET A 130 -5.98 2.60 -11.23
C MET A 130 -6.91 1.38 -11.22
N THR A 131 -7.45 1.05 -12.36
CA THR A 131 -8.47 -0.01 -12.51
C THR A 131 -7.98 -1.39 -12.09
N GLY A 132 -6.71 -1.71 -12.31
CA GLY A 132 -6.10 -2.96 -11.87
C GLY A 132 -6.02 -3.07 -10.35
N ALA A 133 -5.65 -2.00 -9.66
CA ALA A 133 -5.62 -1.95 -8.20
C ALA A 133 -7.04 -2.07 -7.62
N ILE A 134 -8.00 -1.35 -8.18
CA ILE A 134 -9.41 -1.42 -7.76
C ILE A 134 -9.95 -2.85 -7.90
N ALA A 135 -9.72 -3.50 -9.04
CA ALA A 135 -10.14 -4.88 -9.26
C ALA A 135 -9.47 -5.84 -8.26
N PHE A 136 -8.20 -5.63 -7.95
CA PHE A 136 -7.45 -6.40 -6.96
C PHE A 136 -8.06 -6.25 -5.57
N TYR A 137 -8.31 -5.03 -5.11
CA TYR A 137 -8.94 -4.79 -3.80
C TYR A 137 -10.33 -5.41 -3.71
N ARG A 138 -11.14 -5.26 -4.75
CA ARG A 138 -12.49 -5.84 -4.76
C ARG A 138 -12.49 -7.37 -4.71
N ARG A 139 -11.57 -8.03 -5.40
CA ARG A 139 -11.39 -9.49 -5.30
C ARG A 139 -10.99 -9.94 -3.89
N ASN A 140 -10.35 -9.06 -3.13
CA ASN A 140 -9.94 -9.30 -1.75
C ASN A 140 -10.97 -8.84 -0.71
N GLY A 141 -12.20 -8.55 -1.12
CA GLY A 141 -13.31 -8.27 -0.22
C GLY A 141 -13.48 -6.79 0.16
N PHE A 142 -12.67 -5.90 -0.38
CA PHE A 142 -12.89 -4.46 -0.20
C PHE A 142 -14.15 -4.02 -0.96
N ARG A 143 -15.01 -3.28 -0.28
CA ARG A 143 -16.19 -2.66 -0.88
C ARG A 143 -15.96 -1.18 -1.13
N LYS A 144 -16.54 -0.66 -2.20
CA LYS A 144 -16.48 0.77 -2.51
C LYS A 144 -17.31 1.57 -1.50
N LEU A 145 -16.76 2.68 -1.05
CA LEU A 145 -17.47 3.69 -0.26
C LEU A 145 -17.98 4.81 -1.15
N LYS A 146 -19.00 5.53 -0.67
CA LYS A 146 -19.58 6.70 -1.36
C LYS A 146 -18.77 7.98 -1.12
N ALA A 147 -18.00 8.02 -0.04
CA ALA A 147 -17.19 9.16 0.37
C ALA A 147 -15.97 8.68 1.17
N PRO A 148 -14.92 9.50 1.30
CA PRO A 148 -13.79 9.15 2.14
C PRO A 148 -14.21 9.12 3.61
N ILE A 149 -13.45 8.34 4.41
CA ILE A 149 -13.54 8.35 5.87
C ILE A 149 -12.17 8.76 6.44
N GLY A 150 -12.16 9.29 7.65
CA GLY A 150 -10.93 9.78 8.26
C GLY A 150 -10.37 11.05 7.61
N GLN A 151 -9.09 11.29 7.83
CA GLN A 151 -8.37 12.50 7.40
C GLN A 151 -7.00 12.11 6.84
N THR A 152 -6.95 11.66 5.58
CA THR A 152 -5.70 11.20 4.95
C THR A 152 -4.88 12.33 4.31
N ASN A 153 -5.52 13.48 4.06
CA ASN A 153 -4.96 14.62 3.31
C ASN A 153 -4.59 14.30 1.85
N HIS A 154 -5.10 13.21 1.29
CA HIS A 154 -4.92 12.83 -0.11
C HIS A 154 -6.10 13.28 -0.98
N GLY A 155 -6.33 14.58 -1.04
CA GLY A 155 -7.48 15.17 -1.76
C GLY A 155 -7.54 14.88 -3.27
N HIS A 156 -6.46 14.35 -3.86
CA HIS A 156 -6.42 13.92 -5.26
C HIS A 156 -7.02 12.51 -5.47
N ASN A 157 -7.22 11.72 -4.41
CA ASN A 157 -7.85 10.40 -4.50
C ASN A 157 -9.37 10.56 -4.62
N ASP A 158 -9.97 9.79 -5.50
CA ASP A 158 -11.41 9.84 -5.83
C ASP A 158 -12.09 8.47 -5.75
N TYR A 159 -11.39 7.47 -5.21
CA TYR A 159 -11.92 6.13 -5.05
C TYR A 159 -11.57 5.57 -3.67
N TRP A 160 -12.56 5.23 -2.89
CA TRP A 160 -12.44 4.84 -1.48
C TRP A 160 -13.00 3.45 -1.26
N LEU A 161 -12.28 2.63 -0.50
CA LEU A 161 -12.63 1.24 -0.25
C LEU A 161 -12.46 0.90 1.24
N LEU A 162 -13.22 -0.06 1.69
CA LEU A 162 -13.17 -0.57 3.06
C LEU A 162 -13.29 -2.08 3.07
N LEU A 163 -12.43 -2.72 3.85
CA LEU A 163 -12.47 -4.15 4.16
C LEU A 163 -12.85 -4.33 5.64
N GLU A 164 -13.89 -5.11 5.91
CA GLU A 164 -14.18 -5.64 7.25
C GLU A 164 -13.30 -6.88 7.46
N MET A 165 -12.49 -6.84 8.52
CA MET A 165 -11.58 -7.94 8.86
C MET A 165 -12.16 -8.69 10.06
N THR A 166 -12.72 -9.84 9.80
CA THR A 166 -13.29 -10.69 10.84
C THR A 166 -12.29 -11.73 11.33
#